data_69ee52d9914cb7374ce5dd7fa574dc74
#
_entry.id   69ee52d9914cb7374ce5dd7fa574dc74
#
_cell.length_a   1.000
_cell.length_b   1.000
_cell.length_c   1.000
_cell.angle_alpha   90.00
_cell.angle_beta   90.00
_cell.angle_gamma   90.00
#
_symmetry.space_group_name_H-M   'P 1'
#
loop_
_entity.id
_entity.type
_entity.pdbx_description
1 polymer ?
#
loop_
_entity_poly.entity_id
_entity_poly.type
_entity_poly.pdbx_seq_one_letter_code
_entity_poly.pdbx_strand_id
1 'polypeptide(L)'
;ITIAQLISALKSCYTSFFDLGFSNVMGISYNRTVRRLIKVVWILFAAGIGAYLVLKKKEYLNKVIVLCGIVVFPVAMFLIYVMAPNSYCYTLMAYSVVFFFVFFLLWLDACFRNLKLHAPVKSITNWVSALLTAALVIVFVWYANGNYMALEYTKYHDFSYVQTLVTKIRSVEDYSQDKPVIVVGTQINDSTNGMGSLIGDTFTVGGKADTNLGYNSLLYLMSDYLGFSPYYGTYEEIQNWMQREVVREMPSYPADGSIQVIDDTIIVKLSDYEIN
;
A
#
# COMPACT_ATOMS: atom_id res chain seq x y z
N ILE A 1 -1.37 26.39 4.35
CA ILE A 1 -2.38 25.74 3.46
C ILE A 1 -3.14 26.84 2.78
N THR A 2 -3.15 26.86 1.45
CA THR A 2 -3.97 27.81 0.67
C THR A 2 -5.42 27.33 0.58
N ILE A 3 -6.37 28.24 0.33
CA ILE A 3 -7.79 27.88 0.14
C ILE A 3 -7.96 26.86 -0.98
N ALA A 4 -7.18 26.98 -2.07
CA ALA A 4 -7.21 26.05 -3.19
C ALA A 4 -6.77 24.63 -2.76
N GLN A 5 -5.72 24.52 -1.95
CA GLN A 5 -5.25 23.24 -1.39
C GLN A 5 -6.30 22.60 -0.47
N LEU A 6 -6.98 23.40 0.35
CA LEU A 6 -8.06 22.92 1.22
C LEU A 6 -9.24 22.37 0.41
N ILE A 7 -9.66 23.07 -0.63
CA ILE A 7 -10.74 22.60 -1.52
C ILE A 7 -10.34 21.30 -2.22
N SER A 8 -9.10 21.21 -2.72
CA SER A 8 -8.57 19.99 -3.35
C SER A 8 -8.54 18.83 -2.36
N ALA A 9 -8.09 19.07 -1.12
CA ALA A 9 -8.04 18.07 -0.06
C ALA A 9 -9.45 17.56 0.31
N LEU A 10 -10.42 18.45 0.46
CA LEU A 10 -11.81 18.08 0.69
C LEU A 10 -12.37 17.25 -0.45
N LYS A 11 -12.13 17.65 -1.70
CA LYS A 11 -12.52 16.86 -2.87
C LYS A 11 -11.91 15.45 -2.80
N SER A 12 -10.64 15.34 -2.47
CA SER A 12 -9.96 14.04 -2.32
C SER A 12 -10.57 13.18 -1.22
N CYS A 13 -10.98 13.76 -0.08
CA CYS A 13 -11.69 13.03 0.97
C CYS A 13 -12.97 12.38 0.45
N TYR A 14 -13.81 13.14 -0.24
CA TYR A 14 -15.07 12.61 -0.79
C TYR A 14 -14.83 11.60 -1.91
N THR A 15 -13.92 11.90 -2.84
CA THR A 15 -13.60 10.96 -3.92
C THR A 15 -13.12 9.63 -3.35
N SER A 16 -12.15 9.66 -2.43
CA SER A 16 -11.62 8.43 -1.80
C SER A 16 -12.69 7.68 -1.01
N PHE A 17 -13.61 8.39 -0.37
CA PHE A 17 -14.71 7.76 0.37
C PHE A 17 -15.68 7.04 -0.57
N PHE A 18 -16.09 7.65 -1.67
CA PHE A 18 -16.99 7.02 -2.63
C PHE A 18 -16.29 5.91 -3.41
N ASP A 19 -15.00 6.06 -3.68
CA ASP A 19 -14.20 5.07 -4.41
C ASP A 19 -13.81 3.85 -3.56
N LEU A 20 -14.00 3.89 -2.24
CA LEU A 20 -13.54 2.86 -1.30
C LEU A 20 -13.91 1.41 -1.70
N GLY A 21 -15.03 1.20 -2.35
CA GLY A 21 -15.46 -0.12 -2.84
C GLY A 21 -15.27 -0.33 -4.34
N PHE A 22 -14.82 0.66 -5.09
CA PHE A 22 -14.84 0.65 -6.56
C PHE A 22 -13.46 0.74 -7.19
N SER A 23 -12.53 1.43 -6.56
CA SER A 23 -11.16 1.64 -7.04
C SER A 23 -10.12 1.41 -5.95
N ASN A 24 -8.85 1.55 -6.31
CA ASN A 24 -7.77 1.53 -5.35
C ASN A 24 -7.74 2.88 -4.61
N VAL A 25 -7.79 2.85 -3.30
CA VAL A 25 -7.78 4.05 -2.46
C VAL A 25 -6.51 4.05 -1.63
N MET A 26 -5.78 5.16 -1.61
CA MET A 26 -4.52 5.33 -0.87
C MET A 26 -3.48 4.24 -1.18
N GLY A 27 -3.40 3.80 -2.43
CA GLY A 27 -2.46 2.73 -2.84
C GLY A 27 -2.83 1.33 -2.34
N ILE A 28 -3.99 1.17 -1.69
CA ILE A 28 -4.49 -0.15 -1.28
C ILE A 28 -5.27 -0.77 -2.43
N SER A 29 -4.77 -1.87 -2.97
CA SER A 29 -5.50 -2.69 -3.93
C SER A 29 -6.22 -3.82 -3.20
N TYR A 30 -7.53 -3.81 -3.28
CA TYR A 30 -8.33 -4.88 -2.69
C TYR A 30 -8.56 -6.01 -3.69
N ASN A 31 -8.45 -7.22 -3.20
CA ASN A 31 -8.86 -8.40 -3.95
C ASN A 31 -10.35 -8.32 -4.33
N ARG A 32 -10.75 -9.05 -5.38
CA ARG A 32 -12.12 -9.06 -5.92
C ARG A 32 -13.16 -9.40 -4.84
N THR A 33 -12.85 -10.30 -3.92
CA THR A 33 -13.76 -10.74 -2.84
C THR A 33 -13.94 -9.63 -1.81
N VAL A 34 -12.86 -9.01 -1.34
CA VAL A 34 -12.90 -7.88 -0.39
C VAL A 34 -13.68 -6.72 -1.01
N ARG A 35 -13.41 -6.40 -2.28
CA ARG A 35 -14.12 -5.33 -3.00
C ARG A 35 -15.62 -5.59 -3.12
N ARG A 36 -16.04 -6.83 -3.38
CA ARG A 36 -17.46 -7.20 -3.39
C ARG A 36 -18.10 -7.03 -2.02
N LEU A 37 -17.41 -7.43 -0.96
CA LEU A 37 -17.89 -7.29 0.41
C LEU A 37 -18.06 -5.81 0.80
N ILE A 38 -17.10 -4.96 0.48
CA ILE A 38 -17.19 -3.51 0.71
C ILE A 38 -18.40 -2.92 -0.02
N LYS A 39 -18.66 -3.33 -1.26
CA LYS A 39 -19.85 -2.89 -2.02
C LYS A 39 -21.16 -3.29 -1.34
N VAL A 40 -21.25 -4.53 -0.83
CA VAL A 40 -22.43 -4.97 -0.08
C VAL A 40 -22.63 -4.12 1.17
N VAL A 41 -21.57 -3.88 1.94
CA VAL A 41 -21.62 -3.01 3.13
C VAL A 41 -22.07 -1.59 2.75
N TRP A 42 -21.56 -1.03 1.65
CA TRP A 42 -21.97 0.28 1.13
C TRP A 42 -23.46 0.36 0.79
N ILE A 43 -23.98 -0.65 0.08
CA ILE A 43 -25.39 -0.71 -0.32
C ILE A 43 -26.29 -0.82 0.93
N LEU A 44 -25.92 -1.67 1.88
CA LEU A 44 -26.66 -1.84 3.13
C LEU A 44 -26.66 -0.55 3.96
N PHE A 45 -25.52 0.14 4.03
CA PHE A 45 -25.39 1.41 4.74
C PHE A 45 -26.26 2.50 4.10
N ALA A 46 -26.20 2.67 2.78
CA ALA A 46 -26.99 3.65 2.05
C ALA A 46 -28.51 3.36 2.16
N ALA A 47 -28.91 2.08 2.00
CA ALA A 47 -30.29 1.66 2.12
C ALA A 47 -30.85 1.92 3.51
N GLY A 48 -30.06 1.64 4.53
CA GLY A 48 -30.52 1.85 5.90
C GLY A 48 -30.59 3.32 6.28
N ILE A 49 -29.66 4.17 5.86
CA ILE A 49 -29.78 5.63 6.02
C ILE A 49 -31.06 6.11 5.35
N GLY A 50 -31.29 5.68 4.10
CA GLY A 50 -32.53 6.03 3.39
C GLY A 50 -33.78 5.60 4.14
N ALA A 51 -33.82 4.36 4.64
CA ALA A 51 -34.93 3.86 5.44
C ALA A 51 -35.12 4.67 6.74
N TYR A 52 -34.05 5.01 7.44
CA TYR A 52 -34.11 5.82 8.65
C TYR A 52 -34.72 7.22 8.36
N LEU A 53 -34.25 7.89 7.32
CA LEU A 53 -34.73 9.22 6.95
C LEU A 53 -36.21 9.23 6.55
N VAL A 54 -36.69 8.14 5.92
CA VAL A 54 -38.08 7.99 5.47
C VAL A 54 -39.00 7.62 6.63
N LEU A 55 -38.63 6.65 7.45
CA LEU A 55 -39.50 6.07 8.48
C LEU A 55 -39.68 6.98 9.71
N LYS A 56 -38.64 7.72 10.09
CA LYS A 56 -38.66 8.63 11.25
C LYS A 56 -39.15 10.02 10.90
N LYS A 57 -40.45 10.21 10.64
CA LYS A 57 -41.02 11.47 10.14
C LYS A 57 -40.96 12.66 11.13
N LYS A 58 -41.00 12.43 12.46
CA LYS A 58 -41.16 13.46 13.49
C LYS A 58 -39.88 13.97 14.17
N GLU A 59 -38.73 13.40 13.92
CA GLU A 59 -37.48 13.72 14.64
C GLU A 59 -36.55 14.60 13.79
N TYR A 60 -36.93 15.86 13.54
CA TYR A 60 -36.14 16.76 12.67
C TYR A 60 -34.72 16.97 13.16
N LEU A 61 -34.52 17.17 14.47
CA LEU A 61 -33.19 17.41 15.03
C LEU A 61 -32.26 16.20 14.80
N ASN A 62 -32.76 14.99 15.05
CA ASN A 62 -31.98 13.76 14.82
C ASN A 62 -31.64 13.57 13.35
N LYS A 63 -32.52 13.95 12.43
CA LYS A 63 -32.25 13.92 10.98
C LYS A 63 -31.15 14.90 10.58
N VAL A 64 -31.17 16.11 11.11
CA VAL A 64 -30.13 17.10 10.87
C VAL A 64 -28.79 16.59 11.36
N ILE A 65 -28.73 16.01 12.58
CA ILE A 65 -27.51 15.41 13.13
C ILE A 65 -26.97 14.29 12.23
N VAL A 66 -27.85 13.38 11.76
CA VAL A 66 -27.47 12.30 10.85
C VAL A 66 -26.94 12.84 9.52
N LEU A 67 -27.61 13.84 8.94
CA LEU A 67 -27.16 14.47 7.68
C LEU A 67 -25.82 15.19 7.85
N CYS A 68 -25.64 15.93 8.93
CA CYS A 68 -24.34 16.53 9.26
C CYS A 68 -23.27 15.46 9.44
N GLY A 69 -23.58 14.37 10.13
CA GLY A 69 -22.67 13.23 10.29
C GLY A 69 -22.25 12.62 8.95
N ILE A 70 -23.19 12.41 8.03
CA ILE A 70 -22.89 11.90 6.67
C ILE A 70 -21.95 12.84 5.91
N VAL A 71 -22.14 14.14 6.04
CA VAL A 71 -21.29 15.15 5.37
C VAL A 71 -19.90 15.19 6.00
N VAL A 72 -19.78 15.13 7.32
CA VAL A 72 -18.50 15.23 8.04
C VAL A 72 -17.72 13.90 7.97
N PHE A 73 -18.40 12.76 7.91
CA PHE A 73 -17.78 11.45 8.01
C PHE A 73 -16.67 11.17 6.95
N PRO A 74 -16.85 11.48 5.65
CA PRO A 74 -15.78 11.33 4.66
C PRO A 74 -14.53 12.14 4.99
N VAL A 75 -14.75 13.36 5.50
CA VAL A 75 -13.63 14.25 5.89
C VAL A 75 -12.91 13.71 7.12
N ALA A 76 -13.66 13.25 8.13
CA ALA A 76 -13.08 12.65 9.34
C ALA A 76 -12.31 11.37 9.02
N MET A 77 -12.83 10.55 8.10
CA MET A 77 -12.21 9.31 7.68
C MET A 77 -10.91 9.50 6.89
N PHE A 78 -10.87 10.52 6.05
CA PHE A 78 -9.72 10.86 5.20
C PHE A 78 -9.05 12.18 5.60
N LEU A 79 -9.06 12.50 6.90
CA LEU A 79 -8.51 13.74 7.45
C LEU A 79 -7.05 13.98 7.06
N ILE A 80 -6.31 12.90 6.77
CA ILE A 80 -4.91 12.98 6.34
C ILE A 80 -4.72 13.87 5.10
N TYR A 81 -5.66 13.86 4.13
CA TYR A 81 -5.56 14.73 2.97
C TYR A 81 -5.66 16.22 3.33
N VAL A 82 -6.38 16.53 4.43
CA VAL A 82 -6.50 17.90 4.92
C VAL A 82 -5.27 18.32 5.72
N MET A 83 -4.72 17.39 6.52
CA MET A 83 -3.54 17.65 7.36
C MET A 83 -2.25 17.74 6.55
N ALA A 84 -2.15 16.95 5.48
CA ALA A 84 -0.95 16.83 4.67
C ALA A 84 -1.28 16.75 3.16
N PRO A 85 -1.80 17.83 2.55
CA PRO A 85 -2.36 17.83 1.19
C PRO A 85 -1.33 17.52 0.09
N ASN A 86 -0.04 17.70 0.36
CA ASN A 86 1.05 17.46 -0.59
C ASN A 86 1.89 16.22 -0.22
N SER A 87 1.49 15.44 0.78
CA SER A 87 2.25 14.28 1.23
C SER A 87 1.77 13.02 0.53
N TYR A 88 2.70 12.09 0.33
CA TYR A 88 2.36 10.73 -0.06
C TYR A 88 1.61 10.05 1.09
N CYS A 89 0.38 9.58 0.82
CA CYS A 89 -0.38 8.84 1.81
C CYS A 89 0.09 7.39 1.84
N TYR A 90 0.78 7.02 2.91
CA TYR A 90 1.17 5.63 3.16
C TYR A 90 -0.03 4.82 3.68
N THR A 91 -0.01 3.53 3.44
CA THR A 91 -1.07 2.58 3.88
C THR A 91 -1.30 2.62 5.39
N LEU A 92 -0.26 2.93 6.17
CA LEU A 92 -0.37 3.11 7.61
C LEU A 92 -1.36 4.23 7.99
N MET A 93 -1.51 5.22 7.12
CA MET A 93 -2.43 6.35 7.31
C MET A 93 -3.89 6.00 6.95
N ALA A 94 -4.10 4.82 6.34
CA ALA A 94 -5.42 4.32 5.95
C ALA A 94 -6.15 3.54 7.05
N TYR A 95 -5.62 3.50 8.27
CA TYR A 95 -6.33 2.87 9.42
C TYR A 95 -7.72 3.44 9.67
N SER A 96 -7.95 4.69 9.30
CA SER A 96 -9.26 5.32 9.37
C SER A 96 -10.35 4.58 8.57
N VAL A 97 -9.96 3.80 7.54
CA VAL A 97 -10.89 2.96 6.77
C VAL A 97 -11.57 1.90 7.66
N VAL A 98 -10.91 1.45 8.71
CA VAL A 98 -11.50 0.51 9.69
C VAL A 98 -12.73 1.13 10.36
N PHE A 99 -12.72 2.46 10.61
CA PHE A 99 -13.85 3.15 11.22
C PHE A 99 -15.12 3.10 10.37
N PHE A 100 -15.01 2.98 9.05
CA PHE A 100 -16.17 2.77 8.18
C PHE A 100 -16.94 1.50 8.57
N PHE A 101 -16.22 0.41 8.79
CA PHE A 101 -16.84 -0.87 9.16
C PHE A 101 -17.35 -0.85 10.60
N VAL A 102 -16.59 -0.27 11.53
CA VAL A 102 -17.02 -0.13 12.94
C VAL A 102 -18.28 0.74 13.02
N PHE A 103 -18.30 1.86 12.32
CA PHE A 103 -19.45 2.75 12.28
C PHE A 103 -20.66 2.07 11.65
N PHE A 104 -20.46 1.32 10.58
CA PHE A 104 -21.52 0.54 9.94
C PHE A 104 -22.14 -0.49 10.90
N LEU A 105 -21.33 -1.24 11.65
CA LEU A 105 -21.80 -2.22 12.61
C LEU A 105 -22.56 -1.56 13.77
N LEU A 106 -22.04 -0.48 14.33
CA LEU A 106 -22.71 0.29 15.39
C LEU A 106 -24.05 0.86 14.92
N TRP A 107 -24.07 1.34 13.68
CA TRP A 107 -25.30 1.88 13.09
C TRP A 107 -26.34 0.78 12.83
N LEU A 108 -25.95 -0.38 12.33
CA LEU A 108 -26.85 -1.55 12.21
C LEU A 108 -27.45 -1.93 13.56
N ASP A 109 -26.63 -2.04 14.60
CA ASP A 109 -27.10 -2.38 15.94
C ASP A 109 -28.08 -1.32 16.47
N ALA A 110 -27.80 -0.04 16.29
CA ALA A 110 -28.71 1.06 16.67
C ALA A 110 -30.03 1.01 15.90
N CYS A 111 -30.00 0.70 14.60
CA CYS A 111 -31.21 0.53 13.81
C CYS A 111 -32.07 -0.63 14.32
N PHE A 112 -31.46 -1.78 14.60
CA PHE A 112 -32.18 -2.97 15.04
C PHE A 112 -32.74 -2.83 16.45
N ARG A 113 -32.06 -2.13 17.35
CA ARG A 113 -32.60 -1.85 18.71
C ARG A 113 -33.85 -0.96 18.67
N ASN A 114 -33.87 -0.02 17.72
CA ASN A 114 -34.98 0.95 17.63
C ASN A 114 -36.18 0.46 16.81
N LEU A 115 -36.04 -0.63 16.07
CA LEU A 115 -37.15 -1.25 15.33
C LEU A 115 -37.97 -2.15 16.26
N LYS A 116 -39.28 -1.88 16.38
CA LYS A 116 -40.24 -2.75 17.07
C LYS A 116 -40.55 -3.97 16.20
N LEU A 117 -39.55 -4.83 16.02
CA LEU A 117 -39.70 -6.06 15.25
C LEU A 117 -40.32 -7.18 16.08
N HIS A 118 -41.14 -8.03 15.45
CA HIS A 118 -41.62 -9.26 16.05
C HIS A 118 -40.46 -10.16 16.45
N ALA A 119 -40.59 -10.93 17.54
CA ALA A 119 -39.50 -11.73 18.10
C ALA A 119 -38.75 -12.62 17.08
N PRO A 120 -39.40 -13.34 16.13
CA PRO A 120 -38.69 -14.16 15.14
C PRO A 120 -37.87 -13.31 14.18
N VAL A 121 -38.40 -12.14 13.74
CA VAL A 121 -37.67 -11.25 12.84
C VAL A 121 -36.45 -10.65 13.51
N LYS A 122 -36.57 -10.27 14.79
CA LYS A 122 -35.44 -9.77 15.60
C LYS A 122 -34.34 -10.83 15.73
N SER A 123 -34.70 -12.10 15.95
CA SER A 123 -33.72 -13.19 16.02
C SER A 123 -33.00 -13.39 14.71
N ILE A 124 -33.71 -13.44 13.58
CA ILE A 124 -33.13 -13.58 12.25
C ILE A 124 -32.14 -12.40 11.96
N THR A 125 -32.54 -11.19 12.30
CA THR A 125 -31.72 -9.99 12.07
C THR A 125 -30.43 -10.03 12.87
N ASN A 126 -30.49 -10.46 14.13
CA ASN A 126 -29.29 -10.64 14.96
C ASN A 126 -28.34 -11.69 14.38
N TRP A 127 -28.87 -12.82 13.91
CA TRP A 127 -28.04 -13.84 13.25
C TRP A 127 -27.42 -13.35 11.96
N VAL A 128 -28.15 -12.63 11.12
CA VAL A 128 -27.63 -12.02 9.88
C VAL A 128 -26.52 -11.01 10.19
N SER A 129 -26.71 -10.16 11.20
CA SER A 129 -25.68 -9.21 11.62
C SER A 129 -24.42 -9.93 12.15
N ALA A 130 -24.59 -10.96 12.97
CA ALA A 130 -23.48 -11.75 13.48
C ALA A 130 -22.71 -12.47 12.37
N LEU A 131 -23.42 -13.08 11.41
CA LEU A 131 -22.81 -13.73 10.25
C LEU A 131 -22.07 -12.73 9.34
N LEU A 132 -22.65 -11.56 9.12
CA LEU A 132 -21.99 -10.52 8.33
C LEU A 132 -20.70 -10.03 9.01
N THR A 133 -20.76 -9.83 10.34
CA THR A 133 -19.57 -9.44 11.12
C THR A 133 -18.50 -10.53 11.08
N ALA A 134 -18.89 -11.79 11.26
CA ALA A 134 -17.97 -12.93 11.16
C ALA A 134 -17.34 -13.02 9.76
N ALA A 135 -18.13 -12.86 8.71
CA ALA A 135 -17.65 -12.86 7.33
C ALA A 135 -16.65 -11.71 7.09
N LEU A 136 -16.92 -10.50 7.58
CA LEU A 136 -15.99 -9.36 7.51
C LEU A 136 -14.67 -9.71 8.19
N VAL A 137 -14.73 -10.20 9.43
CA VAL A 137 -13.51 -10.56 10.18
C VAL A 137 -12.70 -11.64 9.45
N ILE A 138 -13.35 -12.72 9.01
CA ILE A 138 -12.69 -13.81 8.30
C ILE A 138 -12.01 -13.32 7.01
N VAL A 139 -12.71 -12.51 6.22
CA VAL A 139 -12.17 -11.98 4.97
C VAL A 139 -10.99 -11.05 5.22
N PHE A 140 -11.04 -10.20 6.24
CA PHE A 140 -9.92 -9.33 6.57
C PHE A 140 -8.73 -10.08 7.17
N VAL A 141 -8.96 -11.10 7.98
CA VAL A 141 -7.89 -11.99 8.49
C VAL A 141 -7.22 -12.73 7.34
N TRP A 142 -8.01 -13.29 6.42
CA TRP A 142 -7.48 -13.94 5.23
C TRP A 142 -6.69 -12.99 4.35
N TYR A 143 -7.19 -11.78 4.14
CA TYR A 143 -6.51 -10.72 3.41
C TYR A 143 -5.19 -10.31 4.09
N ALA A 144 -5.20 -10.11 5.41
CA ALA A 144 -4.00 -9.78 6.17
C ALA A 144 -2.93 -10.88 6.06
N ASN A 145 -3.33 -12.14 6.23
CA ASN A 145 -2.41 -13.27 6.10
C ASN A 145 -1.80 -13.38 4.71
N GLY A 146 -2.60 -13.20 3.65
CA GLY A 146 -2.08 -13.19 2.29
C GLY A 146 -1.06 -12.08 2.05
N ASN A 147 -1.31 -10.92 2.63
CA ASN A 147 -0.39 -9.80 2.58
C ASN A 147 0.92 -10.08 3.34
N TYR A 148 0.84 -10.65 4.54
CA TYR A 148 2.04 -11.05 5.28
C TYR A 148 2.87 -12.08 4.51
N MET A 149 2.23 -13.06 3.90
CA MET A 149 2.93 -14.03 3.05
C MET A 149 3.62 -13.34 1.86
N ALA A 150 2.94 -12.42 1.17
CA ALA A 150 3.53 -11.67 0.07
C ALA A 150 4.76 -10.87 0.50
N LEU A 151 4.67 -10.17 1.63
CA LEU A 151 5.79 -9.41 2.19
C LEU A 151 6.96 -10.31 2.58
N GLU A 152 6.69 -11.46 3.17
CA GLU A 152 7.73 -12.43 3.56
C GLU A 152 8.46 -12.99 2.34
N TYR A 153 7.72 -13.35 1.29
CA TYR A 153 8.31 -13.77 0.03
C TYR A 153 9.17 -12.68 -0.61
N THR A 154 8.65 -11.45 -0.67
CA THR A 154 9.40 -10.31 -1.21
C THR A 154 10.70 -10.10 -0.42
N LYS A 155 10.64 -10.18 0.91
CA LYS A 155 11.82 -10.07 1.76
C LYS A 155 12.86 -11.15 1.44
N TYR A 156 12.45 -12.40 1.31
CA TYR A 156 13.39 -13.49 0.96
C TYR A 156 13.96 -13.34 -0.44
N HIS A 157 13.15 -12.94 -1.39
CA HIS A 157 13.58 -12.66 -2.75
C HIS A 157 14.63 -11.54 -2.78
N ASP A 158 14.34 -10.41 -2.15
CA ASP A 158 15.24 -9.26 -2.12
C ASP A 158 16.53 -9.59 -1.39
N PHE A 159 16.45 -10.32 -0.28
CA PHE A 159 17.63 -10.78 0.44
C PHE A 159 18.51 -11.71 -0.43
N SER A 160 17.91 -12.69 -1.10
CA SER A 160 18.63 -13.60 -2.01
C SER A 160 19.29 -12.85 -3.16
N TYR A 161 18.57 -11.88 -3.74
CA TYR A 161 19.11 -11.02 -4.80
C TYR A 161 20.33 -10.23 -4.32
N VAL A 162 20.20 -9.54 -3.18
CA VAL A 162 21.27 -8.71 -2.63
C VAL A 162 22.48 -9.57 -2.21
N GLN A 163 22.24 -10.76 -1.63
CA GLN A 163 23.31 -11.70 -1.28
C GLN A 163 24.08 -12.16 -2.53
N THR A 164 23.37 -12.47 -3.62
CA THR A 164 23.97 -12.85 -4.88
C THR A 164 24.75 -11.69 -5.48
N LEU A 165 24.21 -10.49 -5.44
CA LEU A 165 24.85 -9.27 -5.90
C LEU A 165 26.18 -9.00 -5.16
N VAL A 166 26.15 -9.03 -3.81
CA VAL A 166 27.35 -8.85 -2.98
C VAL A 166 28.39 -9.92 -3.25
N THR A 167 27.95 -11.17 -3.45
CA THR A 167 28.87 -12.27 -3.80
C THR A 167 29.53 -12.02 -5.15
N LYS A 168 28.76 -11.57 -6.15
CA LYS A 168 29.32 -11.21 -7.46
C LYS A 168 30.27 -10.01 -7.38
N ILE A 169 29.94 -8.97 -6.60
CA ILE A 169 30.85 -7.82 -6.38
C ILE A 169 32.19 -8.31 -5.80
N ARG A 170 32.14 -9.17 -4.78
CA ARG A 170 33.37 -9.71 -4.15
C ARG A 170 34.19 -10.65 -5.06
N SER A 171 33.58 -11.17 -6.11
CA SER A 171 34.24 -12.10 -7.06
C SER A 171 34.82 -11.40 -8.30
N VAL A 172 34.66 -10.10 -8.41
CA VAL A 172 35.22 -9.34 -9.55
C VAL A 172 36.75 -9.33 -9.46
N GLU A 173 37.41 -9.46 -10.59
CA GLU A 173 38.86 -9.31 -10.70
C GLU A 173 39.26 -7.93 -10.17
N ASP A 174 40.34 -7.86 -9.41
CA ASP A 174 40.80 -6.65 -8.70
C ASP A 174 39.87 -6.11 -7.61
N TYR A 175 38.95 -6.93 -7.10
CA TYR A 175 38.16 -6.54 -5.91
C TYR A 175 39.08 -6.24 -4.72
N SER A 176 38.84 -5.09 -4.07
CA SER A 176 39.38 -4.77 -2.75
C SER A 176 38.28 -4.18 -1.89
N GLN A 177 38.31 -4.50 -0.59
CA GLN A 177 37.32 -3.99 0.36
C GLN A 177 37.38 -2.46 0.56
N ASP A 178 38.54 -1.85 0.26
CA ASP A 178 38.76 -0.41 0.39
C ASP A 178 38.25 0.39 -0.80
N LYS A 179 37.91 -0.30 -1.91
CA LYS A 179 37.42 0.39 -3.10
C LYS A 179 35.98 0.87 -2.94
N PRO A 180 35.68 2.09 -3.37
CA PRO A 180 34.30 2.59 -3.41
C PRO A 180 33.43 1.74 -4.35
N VAL A 181 32.15 1.60 -4.01
CA VAL A 181 31.15 0.90 -4.82
C VAL A 181 30.10 1.89 -5.27
N ILE A 182 29.96 2.05 -6.56
CA ILE A 182 28.94 2.90 -7.18
C ILE A 182 27.87 2.00 -7.80
N VAL A 183 26.64 2.12 -7.31
CA VAL A 183 25.50 1.38 -7.86
C VAL A 183 24.72 2.31 -8.78
N VAL A 184 24.62 1.92 -10.05
CA VAL A 184 23.98 2.69 -11.11
C VAL A 184 22.66 2.06 -11.50
N GLY A 185 21.61 2.87 -11.55
CA GLY A 185 20.26 2.41 -11.88
C GLY A 185 19.53 1.78 -10.68
N THR A 186 18.38 1.23 -10.96
CA THR A 186 17.52 0.55 -9.99
C THR A 186 17.28 -0.89 -10.42
N GLN A 187 17.06 -1.79 -9.47
CA GLN A 187 16.66 -3.14 -9.80
C GLN A 187 15.33 -3.12 -10.56
N ILE A 188 15.32 -3.70 -11.75
CA ILE A 188 14.06 -3.99 -12.46
C ILE A 188 13.58 -5.35 -11.97
N ASN A 189 12.48 -5.37 -11.25
CA ASN A 189 11.92 -6.61 -10.75
C ASN A 189 11.03 -7.26 -11.83
N ASP A 190 11.59 -8.18 -12.59
CA ASP A 190 10.83 -9.02 -13.53
C ASP A 190 10.00 -10.10 -12.83
N SER A 191 10.05 -10.15 -11.50
CA SER A 191 9.60 -11.29 -10.71
C SER A 191 8.12 -11.31 -10.32
N THR A 192 7.30 -10.42 -10.86
CA THR A 192 5.83 -10.52 -10.71
C THR A 192 5.27 -11.83 -11.26
N ASN A 193 6.00 -12.49 -12.14
CA ASN A 193 5.54 -13.73 -12.79
C ASN A 193 5.55 -14.98 -11.90
N GLY A 194 6.35 -15.05 -10.85
CA GLY A 194 6.46 -16.25 -10.00
C GLY A 194 5.48 -16.26 -8.81
N MET A 195 5.25 -15.12 -8.20
CA MET A 195 4.38 -14.99 -7.02
C MET A 195 2.93 -14.70 -7.35
N GLY A 196 2.67 -14.01 -8.46
CA GLY A 196 1.32 -13.76 -8.95
C GLY A 196 0.51 -15.04 -9.18
N SER A 197 1.17 -16.16 -9.50
CA SER A 197 0.50 -17.45 -9.66
C SER A 197 0.11 -18.14 -8.35
N LEU A 198 0.84 -17.90 -7.26
CA LEU A 198 0.59 -18.54 -5.95
C LEU A 198 -0.32 -17.72 -5.04
N ILE A 199 -0.21 -16.40 -5.09
CA ILE A 199 -0.93 -15.49 -4.20
C ILE A 199 -1.98 -14.67 -4.99
N GLY A 200 -1.88 -14.66 -6.31
CA GLY A 200 -2.69 -13.89 -7.25
C GLY A 200 -2.35 -12.39 -7.22
N ASP A 201 -2.67 -11.68 -8.29
CA ASP A 201 -2.52 -10.21 -8.43
C ASP A 201 -3.27 -9.37 -7.37
N THR A 202 -3.61 -9.98 -6.24
CA THR A 202 -4.68 -9.54 -5.38
C THR A 202 -4.24 -9.07 -4.01
N PHE A 203 -2.97 -9.26 -3.67
CA PHE A 203 -2.43 -8.84 -2.38
C PHE A 203 -1.33 -7.81 -2.60
N THR A 204 -1.72 -6.56 -2.72
CA THR A 204 -0.80 -5.43 -2.62
C THR A 204 -1.03 -4.78 -1.27
N VAL A 205 -0.12 -4.95 -0.37
CA VAL A 205 -0.06 -4.16 0.85
C VAL A 205 0.87 -3.02 0.60
N GLY A 206 0.60 -1.95 1.26
CA GLY A 206 1.31 -0.69 1.29
C GLY A 206 2.81 -0.68 1.48
N GLY A 207 3.41 -1.72 1.18
CA GLY A 207 4.82 -1.88 0.89
C GLY A 207 4.93 -2.78 -0.29
N LYS A 208 4.39 -2.45 -1.40
CA LYS A 208 4.83 -2.86 -2.71
C LYS A 208 5.40 -4.30 -2.81
N ALA A 209 4.57 -5.31 -2.87
CA ALA A 209 5.00 -6.63 -3.35
C ALA A 209 5.53 -6.59 -4.81
N ASP A 210 5.29 -5.50 -5.50
CA ASP A 210 5.57 -5.33 -6.93
C ASP A 210 6.73 -4.41 -7.24
N THR A 211 7.48 -3.93 -6.26
CA THR A 211 8.44 -2.91 -6.56
C THR A 211 9.85 -3.35 -6.56
N ASN A 212 10.53 -2.74 -7.48
CA ASN A 212 11.98 -2.67 -7.51
C ASN A 212 12.50 -2.33 -6.12
N LEU A 213 13.51 -3.04 -5.68
CA LEU A 213 14.23 -2.71 -4.47
C LEU A 213 14.77 -1.28 -4.63
N GLY A 214 14.24 -0.33 -3.87
CA GLY A 214 14.69 1.05 -3.93
C GLY A 214 16.15 1.16 -3.52
N TYR A 215 16.88 2.14 -4.08
CA TYR A 215 18.30 2.33 -3.84
C TYR A 215 18.67 2.30 -2.35
N ASN A 216 17.98 3.09 -1.52
CA ASN A 216 18.22 3.13 -0.07
C ASN A 216 17.95 1.78 0.62
N SER A 217 16.95 1.03 0.18
CA SER A 217 16.64 -0.29 0.72
C SER A 217 17.69 -1.32 0.33
N LEU A 218 18.23 -1.22 -0.90
CA LEU A 218 19.34 -2.04 -1.36
C LEU A 218 20.57 -1.81 -0.50
N LEU A 219 20.99 -0.55 -0.31
CA LEU A 219 22.15 -0.22 0.51
C LEU A 219 21.96 -0.66 1.96
N TYR A 220 20.76 -0.49 2.52
CA TYR A 220 20.44 -0.95 3.87
C TYR A 220 20.58 -2.46 4.02
N LEU A 221 20.08 -3.25 3.04
CA LEU A 221 20.25 -4.71 3.06
C LEU A 221 21.71 -5.11 2.90
N MET A 222 22.48 -4.41 2.08
CA MET A 222 23.91 -4.67 1.90
C MET A 222 24.69 -4.37 3.18
N SER A 223 24.46 -3.21 3.80
CA SER A 223 25.21 -2.77 4.98
C SER A 223 24.78 -3.48 6.27
N ASP A 224 23.51 -3.40 6.62
CA ASP A 224 23.04 -3.79 7.95
C ASP A 224 22.81 -5.31 8.08
N TYR A 225 22.40 -5.96 6.98
CA TYR A 225 22.16 -7.42 7.01
C TYR A 225 23.34 -8.24 6.53
N LEU A 226 24.09 -7.78 5.51
CA LEU A 226 25.20 -8.54 4.96
C LEU A 226 26.58 -8.06 5.44
N GLY A 227 26.63 -6.99 6.20
CA GLY A 227 27.88 -6.39 6.69
C GLY A 227 28.79 -5.92 5.52
N PHE A 228 28.20 -5.56 4.40
CA PHE A 228 28.89 -5.04 3.24
C PHE A 228 28.69 -3.52 3.18
N SER A 229 29.63 -2.79 3.73
CA SER A 229 29.58 -1.33 3.90
C SER A 229 30.79 -0.63 3.28
N PRO A 230 30.97 -0.74 1.94
CA PRO A 230 31.97 0.10 1.26
C PRO A 230 31.51 1.55 1.26
N TYR A 231 32.35 2.45 0.81
CA TYR A 231 31.88 3.78 0.47
C TYR A 231 30.94 3.69 -0.73
N TYR A 232 29.70 4.08 -0.53
CA TYR A 232 28.71 4.26 -1.59
C TYR A 232 28.77 5.73 -2.02
N GLY A 233 28.94 5.99 -3.29
CA GLY A 233 29.05 7.36 -3.81
C GLY A 233 27.84 8.22 -3.47
N THR A 234 28.07 9.52 -3.47
CA THR A 234 26.99 10.53 -3.38
C THR A 234 26.11 10.48 -4.62
N TYR A 235 24.91 11.08 -4.54
CA TYR A 235 24.01 11.19 -5.69
C TYR A 235 24.67 11.84 -6.91
N GLU A 236 25.47 12.90 -6.69
CA GLU A 236 26.20 13.60 -7.75
C GLU A 236 27.26 12.69 -8.42
N GLU A 237 28.00 11.92 -7.62
CA GLU A 237 28.98 10.96 -8.13
C GLU A 237 28.31 9.88 -8.96
N ILE A 238 27.17 9.34 -8.51
CA ILE A 238 26.41 8.34 -9.25
C ILE A 238 25.93 8.90 -10.59
N GLN A 239 25.39 10.12 -10.60
CA GLN A 239 24.96 10.80 -11.83
C GLN A 239 26.14 11.03 -12.80
N ASN A 240 27.31 11.43 -12.28
CA ASN A 240 28.52 11.58 -13.08
C ASN A 240 28.97 10.25 -13.69
N TRP A 241 28.91 9.15 -12.93
CA TRP A 241 29.23 7.82 -13.43
C TRP A 241 28.25 7.35 -14.52
N MET A 242 26.95 7.60 -14.36
CA MET A 242 25.92 7.26 -15.35
C MET A 242 26.12 7.96 -16.70
N GLN A 243 26.74 9.12 -16.70
CA GLN A 243 27.02 9.87 -17.95
C GLN A 243 28.23 9.36 -18.71
N ARG A 244 29.14 8.58 -18.09
CA ARG A 244 30.32 8.05 -18.73
C ARG A 244 29.95 6.99 -19.78
N GLU A 245 30.53 7.10 -20.98
CA GLU A 245 30.28 6.20 -22.11
C GLU A 245 30.53 4.73 -21.70
N VAL A 246 31.65 4.49 -21.02
CA VAL A 246 32.03 3.15 -20.54
C VAL A 246 30.95 2.49 -19.67
N VAL A 247 30.26 3.28 -18.81
CA VAL A 247 29.18 2.78 -17.95
C VAL A 247 27.88 2.60 -18.74
N ARG A 248 27.63 3.47 -19.72
CA ARG A 248 26.44 3.33 -20.59
C ARG A 248 26.51 2.05 -21.42
N GLU A 249 27.70 1.68 -21.92
CA GLU A 249 27.90 0.46 -22.70
C GLU A 249 27.92 -0.83 -21.86
N MET A 250 28.10 -0.74 -20.54
CA MET A 250 28.00 -1.89 -19.66
C MET A 250 26.62 -2.55 -19.75
N PRO A 251 26.54 -3.89 -19.76
CA PRO A 251 25.27 -4.58 -19.63
C PRO A 251 24.68 -4.38 -18.24
N SER A 252 23.38 -4.51 -18.13
CA SER A 252 22.71 -4.47 -16.84
C SER A 252 22.76 -5.82 -16.12
N TYR A 253 22.87 -5.79 -14.79
CA TYR A 253 22.84 -7.00 -13.97
C TYR A 253 21.51 -7.78 -14.20
N PRO A 254 21.55 -9.13 -14.33
CA PRO A 254 22.62 -10.04 -13.91
C PRO A 254 23.62 -10.45 -15.01
N ALA A 255 23.65 -9.79 -16.16
CA ALA A 255 24.53 -10.15 -17.25
C ALA A 255 26.02 -10.05 -16.87
N ASP A 256 26.84 -10.86 -17.49
CA ASP A 256 28.29 -10.81 -17.29
C ASP A 256 28.83 -9.47 -17.78
N GLY A 257 29.75 -8.86 -17.01
CA GLY A 257 30.27 -7.51 -17.30
C GLY A 257 29.42 -6.37 -16.72
N SER A 258 28.32 -6.65 -16.02
CA SER A 258 27.50 -5.65 -15.30
C SER A 258 28.17 -5.11 -14.04
N ILE A 259 29.23 -5.74 -13.58
CA ILE A 259 30.06 -5.32 -12.45
C ILE A 259 31.50 -5.29 -12.89
N GLN A 260 32.14 -4.14 -12.82
CA GLN A 260 33.51 -3.93 -13.27
C GLN A 260 34.25 -2.95 -12.35
N VAL A 261 35.57 -3.07 -12.31
CA VAL A 261 36.42 -2.08 -11.66
C VAL A 261 36.91 -1.09 -12.73
N ILE A 262 36.54 0.17 -12.58
CA ILE A 262 36.90 1.27 -13.49
C ILE A 262 37.46 2.41 -12.63
N ASP A 263 38.64 2.93 -12.97
CA ASP A 263 39.30 4.00 -12.23
C ASP A 263 39.33 3.75 -10.71
N ASP A 264 39.74 2.55 -10.30
CA ASP A 264 39.81 2.11 -8.89
C ASP A 264 38.48 2.13 -8.13
N THR A 265 37.35 2.17 -8.85
CA THR A 265 35.99 2.17 -8.34
C THR A 265 35.22 0.95 -8.87
N ILE A 266 34.49 0.29 -8.02
CA ILE A 266 33.63 -0.85 -8.40
C ILE A 266 32.30 -0.27 -8.89
N ILE A 267 32.01 -0.43 -10.17
CA ILE A 267 30.75 0.00 -10.79
C ILE A 267 29.80 -1.19 -10.90
N VAL A 268 28.60 -1.04 -10.37
CA VAL A 268 27.52 -2.02 -10.44
C VAL A 268 26.38 -1.41 -11.23
N LYS A 269 26.14 -1.89 -12.45
CA LYS A 269 25.04 -1.41 -13.28
C LYS A 269 23.83 -2.31 -13.12
N LEU A 270 22.77 -1.82 -12.47
CA LEU A 270 21.51 -2.55 -12.29
C LEU A 270 20.55 -2.33 -13.45
N SER A 271 20.50 -1.12 -14.00
CA SER A 271 19.66 -0.76 -15.14
C SER A 271 20.09 0.55 -15.75
N ASP A 272 19.50 0.90 -16.90
CA ASP A 272 19.70 2.21 -17.57
C ASP A 272 18.77 3.32 -17.01
N TYR A 273 17.94 3.01 -16.01
CA TYR A 273 17.02 3.99 -15.43
C TYR A 273 17.71 4.86 -14.37
N GLU A 274 17.36 6.13 -14.37
CA GLU A 274 17.81 7.06 -13.33
C GLU A 274 17.26 6.64 -11.96
N ILE A 275 18.03 6.92 -10.92
CA ILE A 275 17.61 6.75 -9.53
C ILE A 275 16.63 7.88 -9.21
N ASN A 276 15.35 7.55 -9.02
CA ASN A 276 14.30 8.47 -8.56
C ASN A 276 14.32 8.62 -7.04
#